data_2ef55be4aa867c47182dce1f392ecffa
#
_entry.id   2ef55be4aa867c47182dce1f392ecffa
#
_cell.length_a   1.000
_cell.length_b   1.000
_cell.length_c   1.000
_cell.angle_alpha   90.00
_cell.angle_beta   90.00
_cell.angle_gamma   90.00
#
_symmetry.space_group_name_H-M   'P 1'
#
loop_
_entity.id
_entity.type
_entity.pdbx_description
1 polymer ?
#
loop_
_entity_poly.entity_id
_entity_poly.type
_entity_poly.pdbx_seq_one_letter_code
_entity_poly.pdbx_strand_id
1 'polypeptide(L)'
;VHEDPHLYIGNFGAYGTGKTLTSRQEVYKHIFLTPNANVLICANVSSQYEQTIKREIEQDIPKAFVKHVSIQKSYMDLINGARIMYRPLDDPDKLRSLNLTMFVIVEASEVDGDSFQQLKTRLRNLSASNQLLDEDGEPVFNVLENGQKVPVIDAEWRRGIIESNPDSGWIRTDVLYASEKIVKHGHVLDDYQVPDNAKDP
;
A
#
# COMPACT_ATOMS: atom_id res chain seq x y z
N VAL A 1 6.65 -5.16 -9.66
CA VAL A 1 5.82 -4.40 -8.71
C VAL A 1 4.76 -3.59 -9.46
N HIS A 2 5.15 -2.77 -10.45
CA HIS A 2 4.23 -1.82 -11.13
C HIS A 2 3.09 -2.47 -11.92
N GLU A 3 3.25 -3.69 -12.39
CA GLU A 3 2.25 -4.43 -13.18
C GLU A 3 1.68 -5.64 -12.40
N ASP A 4 2.03 -5.75 -11.13
CA ASP A 4 1.59 -6.88 -10.30
C ASP A 4 0.15 -6.62 -9.82
N PRO A 5 -0.81 -7.52 -10.10
CA PRO A 5 -2.21 -7.33 -9.73
C PRO A 5 -2.51 -7.62 -8.27
N HIS A 6 -1.58 -8.19 -7.51
CA HIS A 6 -1.83 -8.60 -6.13
C HIS A 6 -2.09 -7.42 -5.21
N LEU A 7 -3.03 -7.59 -4.29
CA LEU A 7 -3.42 -6.60 -3.30
C LEU A 7 -2.27 -6.23 -2.35
N TYR A 8 -1.45 -7.21 -1.97
CA TYR A 8 -0.28 -7.02 -1.12
C TYR A 8 0.99 -7.39 -1.85
N ILE A 9 2.00 -6.54 -1.75
CA ILE A 9 3.29 -6.73 -2.40
C ILE A 9 4.40 -6.59 -1.36
N GLY A 10 5.18 -7.65 -1.18
CA GLY A 10 6.42 -7.62 -0.43
C GLY A 10 7.58 -7.15 -1.31
N ASN A 11 8.20 -6.05 -0.96
CA ASN A 11 9.37 -5.50 -1.64
C ASN A 11 10.61 -5.70 -0.77
N PHE A 12 11.30 -6.81 -0.96
CA PHE A 12 12.41 -7.25 -0.13
C PHE A 12 13.76 -7.12 -0.85
N GLY A 13 14.77 -6.76 -0.09
CA GLY A 13 16.13 -6.66 -0.61
C GLY A 13 17.08 -6.06 0.41
N ALA A 14 18.37 -6.19 0.16
CA ALA A 14 19.41 -5.56 0.97
C ALA A 14 19.33 -4.04 0.93
N TYR A 15 20.06 -3.38 1.81
CA TYR A 15 20.19 -1.92 1.80
C TYR A 15 20.71 -1.42 0.44
N GLY A 16 20.14 -0.31 -0.05
CA GLY A 16 20.56 0.29 -1.33
C GLY A 16 20.07 -0.38 -2.60
N THR A 17 19.16 -1.38 -2.52
CA THR A 17 18.61 -2.10 -3.70
C THR A 17 17.47 -1.36 -4.40
N GLY A 18 17.11 -0.15 -3.98
CA GLY A 18 16.06 0.65 -4.61
C GLY A 18 14.63 0.33 -4.13
N LYS A 19 14.46 -0.37 -3.00
CA LYS A 19 13.13 -0.67 -2.43
C LYS A 19 12.27 0.58 -2.29
N THR A 20 12.79 1.59 -1.61
CA THR A 20 12.08 2.85 -1.36
C THR A 20 11.76 3.60 -2.64
N LEU A 21 12.64 3.55 -3.66
CA LEU A 21 12.35 4.12 -4.96
C LEU A 21 11.15 3.42 -5.62
N THR A 22 11.11 2.10 -5.61
CA THR A 22 10.01 1.31 -6.18
C THR A 22 8.70 1.60 -5.44
N SER A 23 8.72 1.61 -4.10
CA SER A 23 7.54 1.92 -3.28
C SER A 23 7.02 3.34 -3.56
N ARG A 24 7.93 4.32 -3.71
CA ARG A 24 7.58 5.70 -4.05
C ARG A 24 6.94 5.82 -5.43
N GLN A 25 7.47 5.11 -6.43
CA GLN A 25 6.88 5.08 -7.77
C GLN A 25 5.46 4.51 -7.76
N GLU A 26 5.19 3.48 -6.95
CA GLU A 26 3.84 2.95 -6.76
C GLU A 26 2.91 3.97 -6.10
N VAL A 27 3.40 4.72 -5.10
CA VAL A 27 2.64 5.82 -4.51
C VAL A 27 2.28 6.85 -5.57
N TYR A 28 3.22 7.27 -6.42
CA TYR A 28 2.94 8.24 -7.49
C TYR A 28 1.91 7.71 -8.48
N LYS A 29 2.09 6.48 -8.97
CA LYS A 29 1.12 5.83 -9.83
C LYS A 29 -0.27 5.87 -9.20
N HIS A 30 -0.38 5.48 -7.92
CA HIS A 30 -1.64 5.40 -7.21
C HIS A 30 -2.32 6.75 -7.03
N ILE A 31 -1.61 7.77 -6.54
CA ILE A 31 -2.19 9.10 -6.27
C ILE A 31 -2.58 9.88 -7.54
N PHE A 32 -1.88 9.66 -8.65
CA PHE A 32 -2.19 10.34 -9.91
C PHE A 32 -3.30 9.65 -10.71
N LEU A 33 -3.40 8.32 -10.61
CA LEU A 33 -4.42 7.56 -11.33
C LEU A 33 -5.71 7.36 -10.54
N THR A 34 -5.67 7.54 -9.19
CA THR A 34 -6.85 7.35 -8.34
C THR A 34 -7.28 8.67 -7.70
N PRO A 35 -8.30 9.35 -8.22
CA PRO A 35 -8.90 10.52 -7.58
C PRO A 35 -9.39 10.16 -6.16
N ASN A 36 -9.20 11.09 -5.21
CA ASN A 36 -9.55 10.91 -3.79
C ASN A 36 -8.84 9.71 -3.11
N ALA A 37 -7.70 9.27 -3.64
CA ALA A 37 -6.89 8.26 -2.99
C ALA A 37 -6.51 8.67 -1.57
N ASN A 38 -6.56 7.72 -0.63
CA ASN A 38 -6.06 7.87 0.73
C ASN A 38 -4.87 6.94 0.92
N VAL A 39 -3.68 7.49 0.90
CA VAL A 39 -2.42 6.76 1.03
C VAL A 39 -1.84 6.98 2.43
N LEU A 40 -1.45 5.90 3.10
CA LEU A 40 -0.69 5.95 4.34
C LEU A 40 0.74 5.46 4.10
N ILE A 41 1.71 6.27 4.46
CA ILE A 41 3.11 5.86 4.55
C ILE A 41 3.45 5.77 6.04
N CYS A 42 3.93 4.63 6.45
CA CYS A 42 4.16 4.34 7.87
C CYS A 42 5.43 3.52 8.08
N ALA A 43 5.94 3.59 9.29
CA ALA A 43 7.07 2.84 9.81
C ALA A 43 6.93 2.70 11.32
N ASN A 44 7.79 1.93 11.98
CA ASN A 44 7.77 1.80 13.43
C ASN A 44 7.90 3.17 14.12
N VAL A 45 8.87 3.99 13.69
CA VAL A 45 9.08 5.35 14.18
C VAL A 45 9.10 6.40 13.06
N SER A 46 8.74 7.64 13.37
CA SER A 46 8.60 8.70 12.36
C SER A 46 9.89 9.01 11.61
N SER A 47 11.04 8.94 12.27
CA SER A 47 12.35 9.23 11.65
C SER A 47 12.67 8.34 10.45
N GLN A 48 12.14 7.11 10.41
CA GLN A 48 12.39 6.16 9.32
C GLN A 48 11.77 6.61 8.00
N TYR A 49 10.55 7.15 8.01
CA TYR A 49 9.93 7.66 6.80
C TYR A 49 10.23 9.14 6.53
N GLU A 50 10.46 9.96 7.56
CA GLU A 50 10.71 11.40 7.42
C GLU A 50 12.00 11.70 6.68
N GLN A 51 13.08 10.97 7.00
CA GLN A 51 14.39 11.16 6.39
C GLN A 51 14.52 10.50 5.01
N THR A 52 13.58 9.64 4.64
CA THR A 52 13.60 8.84 3.43
C THR A 52 12.44 9.22 2.51
N ILE A 53 11.45 8.36 2.43
CA ILE A 53 10.36 8.42 1.44
C ILE A 53 9.53 9.72 1.52
N LYS A 54 9.27 10.26 2.72
CA LYS A 54 8.49 11.50 2.89
C LYS A 54 9.20 12.68 2.24
N ARG A 55 10.48 12.88 2.57
CA ARG A 55 11.27 13.98 2.03
C ARG A 55 11.32 13.93 0.50
N GLU A 56 11.51 12.75 -0.07
CA GLU A 56 11.60 12.57 -1.51
C GLU A 56 10.23 12.82 -2.19
N ILE A 57 9.13 12.35 -1.62
CA ILE A 57 7.78 12.63 -2.13
C ILE A 57 7.47 14.13 -2.10
N GLU A 58 7.80 14.82 -1.01
CA GLU A 58 7.57 16.26 -0.87
C GLU A 58 8.42 17.10 -1.85
N GLN A 59 9.56 16.58 -2.28
CA GLN A 59 10.44 17.22 -3.27
C GLN A 59 9.99 16.94 -4.72
N ASP A 60 9.54 15.71 -4.99
CA ASP A 60 9.21 15.26 -6.35
C ASP A 60 7.84 15.73 -6.82
N ILE A 61 6.86 15.87 -5.92
CA ILE A 61 5.52 16.31 -6.31
C ILE A 61 5.56 17.81 -6.63
N PRO A 62 5.28 18.21 -7.89
CA PRO A 62 5.27 19.62 -8.25
C PRO A 62 4.28 20.42 -7.41
N LYS A 63 4.67 21.60 -6.94
CA LYS A 63 3.83 22.46 -6.08
C LYS A 63 2.46 22.77 -6.69
N ALA A 64 2.35 22.78 -8.00
CA ALA A 64 1.08 23.01 -8.72
C ALA A 64 0.04 21.89 -8.45
N PHE A 65 0.47 20.68 -8.07
CA PHE A 65 -0.43 19.58 -7.72
C PHE A 65 -0.78 19.54 -6.23
N VAL A 66 -0.08 20.31 -5.40
CA VAL A 66 -0.30 20.34 -3.96
C VAL A 66 -1.35 21.36 -3.61
N LYS A 67 -2.45 20.92 -3.01
CA LYS A 67 -3.54 21.77 -2.52
C LYS A 67 -3.26 22.30 -1.12
N HIS A 68 -2.79 21.44 -0.23
CA HIS A 68 -2.53 21.79 1.17
C HIS A 68 -1.51 20.83 1.80
N VAL A 69 -0.67 21.36 2.69
CA VAL A 69 0.24 20.56 3.52
C VAL A 69 0.01 20.90 4.97
N SER A 70 -0.23 19.88 5.80
CA SER A 70 -0.32 20.02 7.24
C SER A 70 0.89 19.38 7.91
N ILE A 71 1.83 20.21 8.36
CA ILE A 71 3.02 19.74 9.07
C ILE A 71 2.62 19.12 10.41
N GLN A 72 1.73 19.76 11.16
CA GLN A 72 1.29 19.30 12.47
C GLN A 72 0.58 17.94 12.45
N LYS A 73 -0.21 17.68 11.40
CA LYS A 73 -0.96 16.43 11.24
C LYS A 73 -0.29 15.45 10.28
N SER A 74 0.88 15.81 9.77
CA SER A 74 1.70 15.00 8.85
C SER A 74 0.91 14.44 7.68
N TYR A 75 0.30 15.31 6.86
CA TYR A 75 -0.33 14.93 5.60
C TYR A 75 -0.21 16.00 4.51
N MET A 76 -0.33 15.56 3.27
CA MET A 76 -0.40 16.38 2.06
C MET A 76 -1.67 16.06 1.29
N ASP A 77 -2.44 17.09 0.92
CA ASP A 77 -3.60 17.00 0.03
C ASP A 77 -3.23 17.45 -1.37
N LEU A 78 -3.68 16.72 -2.37
CA LEU A 78 -3.50 17.04 -3.77
C LEU A 78 -4.77 17.65 -4.39
N ILE A 79 -4.63 18.31 -5.53
CA ILE A 79 -5.75 18.99 -6.21
C ILE A 79 -6.83 18.03 -6.74
N ASN A 80 -6.46 16.75 -7.02
CA ASN A 80 -7.40 15.72 -7.43
C ASN A 80 -8.13 15.05 -6.24
N GLY A 81 -7.95 15.56 -5.02
CA GLY A 81 -8.55 15.05 -3.79
C GLY A 81 -7.75 13.94 -3.11
N ALA A 82 -6.68 13.45 -3.72
CA ALA A 82 -5.82 12.46 -3.07
C ALA A 82 -5.12 13.03 -1.83
N ARG A 83 -4.93 12.19 -0.82
CA ARG A 83 -4.23 12.52 0.41
C ARG A 83 -3.13 11.53 0.70
N ILE A 84 -1.96 12.03 1.02
CA ILE A 84 -0.83 11.24 1.54
C ILE A 84 -0.67 11.57 3.01
N MET A 85 -0.75 10.55 3.87
CA MET A 85 -0.59 10.65 5.32
C MET A 85 0.68 9.93 5.74
N TYR A 86 1.34 10.46 6.77
CA TYR A 86 2.54 9.87 7.35
C TYR A 86 2.28 9.60 8.83
N ARG A 87 2.45 8.36 9.29
CA ARG A 87 2.23 8.00 10.70
C ARG A 87 3.23 6.95 11.18
N PRO A 88 3.73 7.07 12.41
CA PRO A 88 4.40 5.97 13.09
C PRO A 88 3.37 4.90 13.48
N LEU A 89 3.82 3.65 13.58
CA LEU A 89 3.03 2.49 13.98
C LEU A 89 3.28 2.12 15.46
N ASP A 90 3.59 3.13 16.28
CA ASP A 90 3.80 3.00 17.71
C ASP A 90 2.53 2.67 18.51
N ASP A 91 1.37 2.88 17.91
CA ASP A 91 0.07 2.70 18.53
C ASP A 91 -0.96 2.21 17.48
N PRO A 92 -1.28 0.91 17.49
CA PRO A 92 -2.26 0.32 16.55
C PRO A 92 -3.66 0.95 16.64
N ASP A 93 -4.02 1.51 17.81
CA ASP A 93 -5.34 2.12 17.98
C ASP A 93 -5.52 3.37 17.12
N LYS A 94 -4.46 4.09 16.84
CA LYS A 94 -4.47 5.25 15.93
C LYS A 94 -4.84 4.89 14.49
N LEU A 95 -4.73 3.61 14.12
CA LEU A 95 -5.08 3.11 12.79
C LEU A 95 -6.58 2.83 12.62
N ARG A 96 -7.32 2.62 13.72
CA ARG A 96 -8.72 2.14 13.70
C ARG A 96 -9.68 3.02 12.91
N SER A 97 -9.43 4.33 12.86
CA SER A 97 -10.29 5.30 12.14
C SER A 97 -9.92 5.49 10.68
N LEU A 98 -8.87 4.84 10.18
CA LEU A 98 -8.41 5.04 8.82
C LEU A 98 -9.26 4.30 7.80
N ASN A 99 -9.39 4.91 6.62
CA ASN A 99 -10.03 4.32 5.46
C ASN A 99 -9.08 4.55 4.27
N LEU A 100 -8.34 3.53 3.89
CA LEU A 100 -7.21 3.63 2.98
C LEU A 100 -7.52 3.00 1.62
N THR A 101 -6.94 3.57 0.57
CA THR A 101 -6.81 2.94 -0.75
C THR A 101 -5.43 2.28 -0.90
N MET A 102 -4.42 2.80 -0.19
CA MET A 102 -3.07 2.26 -0.22
C MET A 102 -2.36 2.48 1.11
N PHE A 103 -1.48 1.55 1.48
CA PHE A 103 -0.48 1.78 2.50
C PHE A 103 0.91 1.30 2.06
N VAL A 104 1.93 1.92 2.61
CA VAL A 104 3.34 1.53 2.48
C VAL A 104 3.94 1.42 3.87
N ILE A 105 4.45 0.24 4.24
CA ILE A 105 5.20 0.02 5.47
C ILE A 105 6.68 0.07 5.12
N VAL A 106 7.39 1.05 5.63
CA VAL A 106 8.84 1.22 5.46
C VAL A 106 9.54 0.52 6.62
N GLU A 107 10.62 -0.22 6.34
CA GLU A 107 11.38 -0.99 7.33
C GLU A 107 10.47 -1.91 8.17
N ALA A 108 9.65 -2.70 7.49
CA ALA A 108 8.59 -3.49 8.11
C ALA A 108 9.11 -4.54 9.12
N SER A 109 10.40 -4.91 9.07
CA SER A 109 11.01 -5.80 10.07
C SER A 109 10.98 -5.26 11.50
N GLU A 110 10.86 -3.94 11.64
CA GLU A 110 10.79 -3.27 12.94
C GLU A 110 9.34 -3.03 13.43
N VAL A 111 8.36 -3.34 12.59
CA VAL A 111 6.94 -3.14 12.88
C VAL A 111 6.33 -4.41 13.46
N ASP A 112 5.41 -4.25 14.42
CA ASP A 112 4.64 -5.37 14.96
C ASP A 112 3.67 -5.94 13.91
N GLY A 113 3.55 -7.27 13.86
CA GLY A 113 2.62 -7.98 12.98
C GLY A 113 1.16 -7.59 13.19
N ASP A 114 0.75 -7.26 14.41
CA ASP A 114 -0.60 -6.79 14.71
C ASP A 114 -0.93 -5.48 13.98
N SER A 115 0.04 -4.57 13.84
CA SER A 115 -0.11 -3.35 13.06
C SER A 115 -0.36 -3.66 11.58
N PHE A 116 0.32 -4.65 11.01
CA PHE A 116 0.06 -5.10 9.64
C PHE A 116 -1.35 -5.68 9.49
N GLN A 117 -1.79 -6.55 10.40
CA GLN A 117 -3.16 -7.09 10.38
C GLN A 117 -4.21 -5.97 10.49
N GLN A 118 -3.98 -4.97 11.31
CA GLN A 118 -4.82 -3.77 11.38
C GLN A 118 -4.87 -3.02 10.05
N LEU A 119 -3.74 -2.75 9.42
CA LEU A 119 -3.67 -2.05 8.12
C LEU A 119 -4.42 -2.81 7.02
N LYS A 120 -4.35 -4.14 6.99
CA LYS A 120 -5.14 -4.98 6.06
C LYS A 120 -6.63 -4.68 6.18
N THR A 121 -7.15 -4.53 7.41
CA THR A 121 -8.57 -4.21 7.64
C THR A 121 -8.94 -2.78 7.28
N ARG A 122 -7.97 -1.87 7.14
CA ARG A 122 -8.18 -0.46 6.75
C ARG A 122 -8.10 -0.21 5.25
N LEU A 123 -7.60 -1.17 4.50
CA LEU A 123 -7.50 -1.12 3.04
C LEU A 123 -8.88 -1.41 2.40
N ARG A 124 -9.82 -0.50 2.59
CA ARG A 124 -11.23 -0.70 2.24
C ARG A 124 -11.91 0.53 1.61
N ASN A 125 -11.15 1.60 1.33
CA ASN A 125 -11.76 2.79 0.74
C ASN A 125 -12.15 2.48 -0.71
N LEU A 126 -13.44 2.36 -0.89
CA LEU A 126 -14.12 2.15 -2.16
C LEU A 126 -14.85 3.46 -2.46
N SER A 127 -14.12 4.46 -2.95
CA SER A 127 -14.78 5.69 -3.40
C SER A 127 -15.53 5.44 -4.71
N ALA A 128 -16.61 6.18 -4.95
CA ALA A 128 -17.35 6.11 -6.21
C ALA A 128 -16.47 6.43 -7.44
N SER A 129 -15.33 7.08 -7.23
CA SER A 129 -14.33 7.35 -8.27
C SER A 129 -13.56 6.11 -8.73
N ASN A 130 -13.66 4.98 -8.00
CA ASN A 130 -13.04 3.70 -8.37
C ASN A 130 -14.07 2.73 -8.97
N GLN A 131 -15.22 3.23 -9.36
CA GLN A 131 -16.21 2.45 -10.06
C GLN A 131 -15.67 2.08 -11.45
N LEU A 132 -15.76 0.79 -11.78
CA LEU A 132 -15.39 0.31 -13.10
C LEU A 132 -16.32 0.96 -14.14
N LEU A 133 -15.71 1.51 -15.18
CA LEU A 133 -16.43 2.04 -16.33
C LEU A 133 -16.29 1.05 -17.49
N ASP A 134 -17.32 0.93 -18.31
CA ASP A 134 -17.28 0.19 -19.55
C ASP A 134 -16.52 0.96 -20.67
N GLU A 135 -16.51 0.41 -21.88
CA GLU A 135 -15.83 1.00 -23.04
C GLU A 135 -16.45 2.36 -23.47
N ASP A 136 -17.71 2.60 -23.09
CA ASP A 136 -18.43 3.86 -23.36
C ASP A 136 -18.28 4.88 -22.22
N GLY A 137 -17.59 4.52 -21.14
CA GLY A 137 -17.37 5.35 -19.95
C GLY A 137 -18.54 5.33 -18.96
N GLU A 138 -19.49 4.41 -19.11
CA GLU A 138 -20.63 4.26 -18.22
C GLU A 138 -20.31 3.32 -17.05
N PRO A 139 -20.88 3.57 -15.85
CA PRO A 139 -20.62 2.76 -14.67
C PRO A 139 -21.14 1.33 -14.80
N VAL A 140 -20.25 0.36 -14.55
CA VAL A 140 -20.60 -1.07 -14.53
C VAL A 140 -21.25 -1.44 -13.19
N PHE A 141 -22.34 -2.19 -13.23
CA PHE A 141 -23.06 -2.67 -12.04
C PHE A 141 -23.23 -4.19 -12.05
N ASN A 142 -23.05 -4.82 -10.90
CA ASN A 142 -23.54 -6.15 -10.63
C ASN A 142 -25.01 -6.06 -10.16
N VAL A 143 -25.87 -6.89 -10.72
CA VAL A 143 -27.27 -7.03 -10.29
C VAL A 143 -27.37 -8.24 -9.36
N LEU A 144 -27.71 -7.99 -8.10
CA LEU A 144 -27.94 -9.05 -7.12
C LEU A 144 -29.28 -9.77 -7.39
N GLU A 145 -29.46 -10.95 -6.80
CA GLU A 145 -30.70 -11.75 -6.94
C GLU A 145 -31.98 -10.99 -6.55
N ASN A 146 -31.86 -10.03 -5.64
CA ASN A 146 -32.97 -9.15 -5.20
C ASN A 146 -33.21 -7.96 -6.15
N GLY A 147 -32.52 -7.88 -7.29
CA GLY A 147 -32.61 -6.80 -8.28
C GLY A 147 -31.84 -5.52 -7.91
N GLN A 148 -31.15 -5.48 -6.78
CA GLN A 148 -30.34 -4.34 -6.38
C GLN A 148 -29.09 -4.25 -7.25
N LYS A 149 -28.83 -3.05 -7.80
CA LYS A 149 -27.60 -2.74 -8.53
C LYS A 149 -26.49 -2.33 -7.55
N VAL A 150 -25.38 -3.05 -7.57
CA VAL A 150 -24.18 -2.72 -6.78
C VAL A 150 -23.08 -2.32 -7.76
N PRO A 151 -22.44 -1.15 -7.58
CA PRO A 151 -21.37 -0.74 -8.49
C PRO A 151 -20.22 -1.74 -8.44
N VAL A 152 -19.72 -2.12 -9.60
CA VAL A 152 -18.48 -2.88 -9.70
C VAL A 152 -17.35 -1.92 -9.43
N ILE A 153 -16.55 -2.21 -8.40
CA ILE A 153 -15.42 -1.38 -8.02
C ILE A 153 -14.17 -2.13 -8.42
N ASP A 154 -13.30 -1.44 -9.12
CA ASP A 154 -12.01 -1.99 -9.48
C ASP A 154 -11.17 -2.21 -8.21
N ALA A 155 -11.07 -3.47 -7.81
CA ALA A 155 -10.30 -3.88 -6.63
C ALA A 155 -8.79 -3.67 -6.81
N GLU A 156 -8.31 -3.52 -8.05
CA GLU A 156 -6.90 -3.30 -8.37
C GLU A 156 -6.38 -1.96 -7.84
N TRP A 157 -7.27 -1.02 -7.51
CA TRP A 157 -6.92 0.27 -6.94
C TRP A 157 -6.58 0.26 -5.45
N ARG A 158 -6.65 -0.89 -4.80
CA ARG A 158 -6.20 -1.04 -3.40
C ARG A 158 -4.86 -1.74 -3.37
N ARG A 159 -3.93 -1.22 -2.58
CA ARG A 159 -2.60 -1.80 -2.51
C ARG A 159 -1.93 -1.65 -1.15
N GLY A 160 -1.34 -2.73 -0.66
CA GLY A 160 -0.45 -2.73 0.49
C GLY A 160 0.97 -3.07 0.06
N ILE A 161 1.94 -2.21 0.34
CA ILE A 161 3.35 -2.47 0.09
C ILE A 161 4.07 -2.67 1.41
N ILE A 162 4.81 -3.75 1.51
CA ILE A 162 5.63 -4.11 2.66
C ILE A 162 7.09 -4.05 2.23
N GLU A 163 7.78 -3.00 2.63
CA GLU A 163 9.20 -2.79 2.32
C GLU A 163 10.07 -3.21 3.50
N SER A 164 10.96 -4.16 3.29
CA SER A 164 11.85 -4.64 4.33
C SER A 164 13.12 -5.29 3.80
N ASN A 165 14.08 -5.45 4.69
CA ASN A 165 15.08 -6.48 4.52
C ASN A 165 14.42 -7.85 4.78
N PRO A 166 14.80 -8.92 4.07
CA PRO A 166 14.29 -10.25 4.33
C PRO A 166 14.81 -10.71 5.71
N ASP A 167 13.95 -10.62 6.70
CA ASP A 167 14.27 -10.94 8.09
C ASP A 167 13.35 -12.03 8.63
N SER A 168 13.49 -12.36 9.91
CA SER A 168 12.65 -13.32 10.63
C SER A 168 11.31 -12.69 11.08
N GLY A 169 10.43 -13.50 11.66
CA GLY A 169 9.17 -13.05 12.25
C GLY A 169 8.02 -12.99 11.25
N TRP A 170 7.01 -12.16 11.53
CA TRP A 170 5.76 -12.12 10.79
C TRP A 170 5.92 -11.82 9.29
N ILE A 171 6.95 -11.08 8.90
CA ILE A 171 7.23 -10.84 7.47
C ILE A 171 7.47 -12.16 6.75
N ARG A 172 8.19 -13.07 7.39
CA ARG A 172 8.48 -14.37 6.82
C ARG A 172 7.25 -15.26 6.75
N THR A 173 6.45 -15.31 7.81
CA THR A 173 5.23 -16.13 7.87
C THR A 173 4.07 -15.54 7.09
N ASP A 174 3.76 -14.25 7.30
CA ASP A 174 2.52 -13.64 6.82
C ASP A 174 2.65 -13.01 5.43
N VAL A 175 3.89 -12.77 4.97
CA VAL A 175 4.13 -12.19 3.66
C VAL A 175 4.88 -13.16 2.76
N LEU A 176 6.09 -13.58 3.12
CA LEU A 176 6.92 -14.38 2.23
C LEU A 176 6.33 -15.79 2.00
N TYR A 177 5.95 -16.49 3.07
CA TYR A 177 5.40 -17.86 2.96
C TYR A 177 3.94 -17.86 2.49
N ALA A 178 3.20 -16.79 2.71
CA ALA A 178 1.85 -16.63 2.19
C ALA A 178 1.81 -16.12 0.75
N SER A 179 2.96 -15.85 0.12
CA SER A 179 3.03 -15.30 -1.24
C SER A 179 2.63 -16.34 -2.27
N GLU A 180 1.70 -15.97 -3.15
CA GLU A 180 1.30 -16.78 -4.31
C GLU A 180 2.36 -16.75 -5.41
N LYS A 181 3.16 -15.70 -5.45
CA LYS A 181 4.20 -15.48 -6.45
C LYS A 181 5.44 -14.85 -5.83
N ILE A 182 6.59 -15.42 -6.07
CA ILE A 182 7.88 -14.88 -5.66
C ILE A 182 8.72 -14.57 -6.89
N VAL A 183 9.24 -13.35 -6.96
CA VAL A 183 10.13 -12.91 -8.04
C VAL A 183 11.49 -12.58 -7.46
N LYS A 184 12.54 -13.21 -7.97
CA LYS A 184 13.92 -12.95 -7.58
C LYS A 184 14.76 -12.58 -8.81
N HIS A 185 15.43 -11.43 -8.76
CA HIS A 185 16.23 -10.91 -9.89
C HIS A 185 15.46 -10.86 -11.22
N GLY A 186 14.16 -10.52 -11.18
CA GLY A 186 13.31 -10.45 -12.36
C GLY A 186 12.75 -11.80 -12.88
N HIS A 187 13.09 -12.91 -12.22
CA HIS A 187 12.58 -14.24 -12.60
C HIS A 187 11.58 -14.73 -11.55
N VAL A 188 10.46 -15.27 -12.03
CA VAL A 188 9.48 -15.96 -11.18
C VAL A 188 10.11 -17.25 -10.64
N LEU A 189 9.96 -17.51 -9.36
CA LEU A 189 10.39 -18.76 -8.74
C LEU A 189 9.21 -19.74 -8.76
N ASP A 190 9.16 -20.62 -9.75
CA ASP A 190 8.05 -21.57 -9.92
C ASP A 190 8.06 -22.71 -8.89
N ASP A 191 9.22 -23.01 -8.29
CA ASP A 191 9.41 -24.14 -7.36
C ASP A 191 9.67 -23.67 -5.91
N TYR A 192 9.24 -22.45 -5.54
CA TYR A 192 9.42 -22.01 -4.17
C TYR A 192 8.53 -22.81 -3.23
N GLN A 193 9.16 -23.69 -2.45
CA GLN A 193 8.49 -24.40 -1.38
C GLN A 193 8.82 -23.77 -0.03
N VAL A 194 7.78 -23.52 0.76
CA VAL A 194 7.95 -23.12 2.16
C VAL A 194 8.70 -24.25 2.88
N PRO A 195 9.83 -23.98 3.52
CA PRO A 195 10.55 -25.00 4.25
C PRO A 195 9.66 -25.68 5.30
N ASP A 196 9.74 -27.00 5.43
CA ASP A 196 8.85 -27.76 6.32
C ASP A 196 8.96 -27.33 7.80
N ASN A 197 10.14 -26.86 8.22
CA ASN A 197 10.36 -26.30 9.57
C ASN A 197 9.76 -24.89 9.77
N ALA A 198 9.15 -24.32 8.77
CA ALA A 198 8.50 -23.00 8.82
C ALA A 198 6.97 -23.11 8.82
N LYS A 199 6.41 -24.33 8.72
CA LYS A 199 4.97 -24.57 8.69
C LYS A 199 4.34 -24.70 10.08
N ASP A 200 5.13 -24.80 11.13
CA ASP A 200 4.66 -24.83 12.52
C ASP A 200 5.06 -23.54 13.24
N PRO A 201 4.11 -22.92 13.98
CA PRO A 201 4.36 -21.73 14.78
C PRO A 201 5.18 -22.03 16.03
#